data_30a59eb5a8206760887f06143aca41ea
#
_entry.id   30a59eb5a8206760887f06143aca41ea
#
_cell.length_a   1.000
_cell.length_b   1.000
_cell.length_c   1.000
_cell.angle_alpha   90.00
_cell.angle_beta   90.00
_cell.angle_gamma   90.00
#
_symmetry.space_group_name_H-M   'P 1'
#
loop_
_entity.id
_entity.type
_entity.pdbx_description
1 polymer ?
#
loop_
_entity_poly.entity_id
_entity_poly.type
_entity_poly.pdbx_seq_one_letter_code
_entity_poly.pdbx_strand_id
1 'polypeptide(L)'
;MQIMKAIREKTFLEKTKIHIEREWLKIHLKSDESLEKEMQIRTFRRMQKRYGKWLNEYAENINMQKPCGTTNVGGKVWMCWLQGEENAPDLVKACISSVKRNLPEMQPVIITEENMADYVELPEHIVEKRQKGLIGNAHFSDILRTELLCKYGGMWLDAT
;
A
#
# COMPACT_ATOMS: atom_id res chain seq x y z
N MET A 1 19.32 -19.00 -10.45
CA MET A 1 18.61 -19.06 -11.75
C MET A 1 17.46 -20.09 -11.76
N GLN A 2 17.61 -21.31 -11.23
CA GLN A 2 16.54 -22.33 -11.19
C GLN A 2 15.32 -21.94 -10.33
N ILE A 3 15.50 -21.33 -9.15
CA ILE A 3 14.40 -20.90 -8.26
C ILE A 3 13.50 -19.85 -8.92
N MET A 4 14.09 -18.88 -9.63
CA MET A 4 13.33 -17.85 -10.35
C MET A 4 12.53 -18.44 -11.52
N LYS A 5 13.06 -19.47 -12.18
CA LYS A 5 12.35 -20.19 -13.24
C LYS A 5 11.14 -20.95 -12.66
N ALA A 6 11.33 -21.67 -11.56
CA ALA A 6 10.26 -22.40 -10.88
C ALA A 6 9.14 -21.47 -10.37
N ILE A 7 9.49 -20.30 -9.82
CA ILE A 7 8.52 -19.28 -9.41
C ILE A 7 7.74 -18.75 -10.61
N ARG A 8 8.39 -18.46 -11.74
CA ARG A 8 7.75 -18.01 -12.99
C ARG A 8 6.78 -19.05 -13.54
N GLU A 9 7.19 -20.31 -13.61
CA GLU A 9 6.37 -21.42 -14.10
C GLU A 9 5.13 -21.62 -13.21
N LYS A 10 5.30 -21.60 -11.89
CA LYS A 10 4.19 -21.69 -10.93
C LYS A 10 3.21 -20.54 -11.08
N THR A 11 3.71 -19.32 -11.24
CA THR A 11 2.87 -18.12 -11.43
C THR A 11 2.13 -18.17 -12.77
N PHE A 12 2.77 -18.67 -13.82
CA PHE A 12 2.15 -18.86 -15.13
C PHE A 12 1.00 -19.88 -15.07
N LEU A 13 1.24 -21.04 -14.46
CA LEU A 13 0.20 -22.06 -14.28
C LEU A 13 -1.00 -21.56 -13.45
N GLU A 14 -0.74 -20.79 -12.39
CA GLU A 14 -1.81 -20.16 -11.59
C GLU A 14 -2.63 -19.17 -12.41
N LYS A 15 -1.98 -18.31 -13.20
CA LYS A 15 -2.68 -17.36 -14.09
C LYS A 15 -3.53 -18.06 -15.14
N THR A 16 -3.00 -19.10 -15.77
CA THR A 16 -3.71 -19.91 -16.76
C THR A 16 -4.94 -20.58 -16.14
N LYS A 17 -4.81 -21.14 -14.94
CA LYS A 17 -5.91 -21.75 -14.21
C LYS A 17 -7.01 -20.74 -13.88
N ILE A 18 -6.65 -19.54 -13.43
CA ILE A 18 -7.60 -18.45 -13.15
C ILE A 18 -8.31 -18.02 -14.43
N HIS A 19 -7.60 -17.93 -15.54
CA HIS A 19 -8.19 -17.57 -16.84
C HIS A 19 -9.21 -18.60 -17.31
N ILE A 20 -8.86 -19.89 -17.29
CA ILE A 20 -9.77 -20.99 -17.65
C ILE A 20 -11.03 -20.98 -16.76
N GLU A 21 -10.84 -20.77 -15.47
CA GLU A 21 -11.94 -20.70 -14.51
C GLU A 21 -12.88 -19.51 -14.80
N ARG A 22 -12.33 -18.36 -15.18
CA ARG A 22 -13.10 -17.18 -15.57
C ARG A 22 -13.91 -17.44 -16.85
N GLU A 23 -13.31 -18.05 -17.87
CA GLU A 23 -14.01 -18.36 -19.12
C GLU A 23 -15.13 -19.41 -18.89
N TRP A 24 -14.87 -20.40 -18.05
CA TRP A 24 -15.90 -21.37 -17.65
C TRP A 24 -17.09 -20.70 -16.93
N LEU A 25 -16.81 -19.77 -16.00
CA LEU A 25 -17.84 -19.02 -15.28
C LEU A 25 -18.66 -18.12 -16.21
N LYS A 26 -18.04 -17.49 -17.18
CA LYS A 26 -18.78 -16.67 -18.20
C LYS A 26 -19.86 -17.46 -18.92
N ILE A 27 -19.61 -18.73 -19.18
CA ILE A 27 -20.58 -19.61 -19.86
C ILE A 27 -21.77 -19.94 -18.95
N HIS A 28 -21.54 -20.00 -17.62
CA HIS A 28 -22.53 -20.50 -16.66
C HIS A 28 -23.25 -19.40 -15.88
N LEU A 29 -22.72 -18.20 -15.84
CA LEU A 29 -23.31 -17.07 -15.12
C LEU A 29 -24.04 -16.12 -16.08
N LYS A 30 -25.23 -15.67 -15.66
CA LYS A 30 -26.16 -14.90 -16.50
C LYS A 30 -25.82 -13.39 -16.59
N SER A 31 -24.90 -12.90 -15.74
CA SER A 31 -24.54 -11.48 -15.74
C SER A 31 -23.07 -11.27 -15.40
N ASP A 32 -22.49 -10.18 -15.88
CA ASP A 32 -21.11 -9.77 -15.56
C ASP A 32 -20.93 -9.48 -14.07
N GLU A 33 -21.94 -8.92 -13.42
CA GLU A 33 -21.91 -8.67 -11.97
C GLU A 33 -21.80 -9.97 -11.16
N SER A 34 -22.54 -11.01 -11.56
CA SER A 34 -22.46 -12.34 -10.93
C SER A 34 -21.11 -12.98 -11.15
N LEU A 35 -20.52 -12.81 -12.33
CA LEU A 35 -19.18 -13.28 -12.64
C LEU A 35 -18.11 -12.60 -11.76
N GLU A 36 -18.16 -11.27 -11.65
CA GLU A 36 -17.21 -10.49 -10.85
C GLU A 36 -17.29 -10.90 -9.37
N LYS A 37 -18.47 -11.01 -8.82
CA LYS A 37 -18.71 -11.45 -7.44
C LYS A 37 -18.18 -12.86 -7.17
N GLU A 38 -18.44 -13.83 -8.06
CA GLU A 38 -17.94 -15.19 -7.92
C GLU A 38 -16.40 -15.25 -8.02
N MET A 39 -15.81 -14.47 -8.92
CA MET A 39 -14.35 -14.35 -9.05
C MET A 39 -13.71 -13.76 -7.80
N GLN A 40 -14.32 -12.75 -7.18
CA GLN A 40 -13.86 -12.17 -5.91
C GLN A 40 -13.89 -13.21 -4.79
N ILE A 41 -15.01 -13.96 -4.64
CA ILE A 41 -15.15 -15.00 -3.63
C ILE A 41 -14.07 -16.08 -3.80
N ARG A 42 -13.84 -16.55 -5.02
CA ARG A 42 -12.81 -17.57 -5.30
C ARG A 42 -11.41 -17.05 -5.05
N THR A 43 -11.15 -15.79 -5.38
CA THR A 43 -9.88 -15.13 -5.09
C THR A 43 -9.65 -15.02 -3.58
N PHE A 44 -10.67 -14.57 -2.83
CA PHE A 44 -10.61 -14.51 -1.37
C PHE A 44 -10.32 -15.89 -0.75
N ARG A 45 -11.03 -16.94 -1.17
CA ARG A 45 -10.79 -18.31 -0.68
C ARG A 45 -9.36 -18.80 -0.97
N ARG A 46 -8.81 -18.47 -2.15
CA ARG A 46 -7.41 -18.79 -2.48
C ARG A 46 -6.43 -18.06 -1.59
N MET A 47 -6.67 -16.76 -1.35
CA MET A 47 -5.85 -15.94 -0.44
C MET A 47 -5.92 -16.47 0.99
N GLN A 48 -7.11 -16.77 1.48
CA GLN A 48 -7.31 -17.32 2.82
C GLN A 48 -6.61 -18.67 2.99
N LYS A 49 -6.71 -19.55 1.99
CA LYS A 49 -5.98 -20.85 2.01
C LYS A 49 -4.47 -20.68 2.00
N ARG A 50 -3.96 -19.66 1.30
CA ARG A 50 -2.51 -19.42 1.14
C ARG A 50 -1.89 -18.69 2.32
N TYR A 51 -2.60 -17.71 2.87
CA TYR A 51 -2.07 -16.77 3.84
C TYR A 51 -2.80 -16.79 5.19
N GLY A 52 -3.94 -17.47 5.30
CA GLY A 52 -4.80 -17.42 6.47
C GLY A 52 -4.10 -17.82 7.75
N LYS A 53 -3.27 -18.87 7.72
CA LYS A 53 -2.46 -19.27 8.89
C LYS A 53 -1.50 -18.17 9.31
N TRP A 54 -0.74 -17.62 8.37
CA TRP A 54 0.19 -16.54 8.63
C TRP A 54 -0.51 -15.26 9.13
N LEU A 55 -1.66 -14.90 8.54
CA LEU A 55 -2.45 -13.74 8.97
C LEU A 55 -3.01 -13.91 10.39
N ASN A 56 -3.45 -15.11 10.74
CA ASN A 56 -3.94 -15.39 12.10
C ASN A 56 -2.80 -15.31 13.13
N GLU A 57 -1.65 -15.91 12.84
CA GLU A 57 -0.45 -15.81 13.69
C GLU A 57 0.01 -14.36 13.85
N TYR A 58 -0.04 -13.59 12.77
CA TYR A 58 0.29 -12.16 12.78
C TYR A 58 -0.73 -11.35 13.60
N ALA A 59 -2.03 -11.60 13.43
CA ALA A 59 -3.08 -10.94 14.20
C ALA A 59 -3.02 -11.25 15.70
N GLU A 60 -2.69 -12.48 16.07
CA GLU A 60 -2.46 -12.87 17.46
C GLU A 60 -1.26 -12.11 18.06
N ASN A 61 -0.16 -12.00 17.29
CA ASN A 61 1.02 -11.27 17.71
C ASN A 61 0.77 -9.77 17.86
N ILE A 62 -0.03 -9.17 16.98
CA ILE A 62 -0.42 -7.74 17.08
C ILE A 62 -1.29 -7.50 18.31
N ASN A 63 -2.24 -8.39 18.59
CA ASN A 63 -3.10 -8.26 19.77
C ASN A 63 -2.32 -8.37 21.09
N MET A 64 -1.14 -9.01 21.08
CA MET A 64 -0.21 -9.08 22.20
C MET A 64 0.69 -7.85 22.32
N GLN A 65 0.87 -7.09 21.24
CA GLN A 65 1.60 -5.84 21.26
C GLN A 65 0.66 -4.71 21.70
N LYS A 66 1.08 -3.91 22.66
CA LYS A 66 0.39 -2.66 23.00
C LYS A 66 0.17 -1.86 21.73
N PRO A 67 -1.00 -1.16 21.57
CA PRO A 67 -1.22 -0.29 20.43
C PRO A 67 0.00 0.58 20.20
N CYS A 68 0.56 0.51 19.02
CA CYS A 68 1.67 1.37 18.64
C CYS A 68 1.23 2.82 18.79
N GLY A 69 1.90 3.52 19.70
CA GLY A 69 1.73 4.96 19.86
C GLY A 69 0.50 5.36 20.67
N THR A 70 0.73 6.13 21.70
CA THR A 70 -0.27 6.99 22.28
C THR A 70 -0.95 7.75 21.16
N THR A 71 -2.27 7.77 21.20
CA THR A 71 -3.13 8.66 20.42
C THR A 71 -2.91 10.13 20.81
N ASN A 72 -1.67 10.57 20.82
CA ASN A 72 -1.39 11.97 20.63
C ASN A 72 -1.72 12.23 19.16
N VAL A 73 -2.97 12.61 18.92
CA VAL A 73 -3.41 13.30 17.70
C VAL A 73 -2.71 14.66 17.68
N GLY A 74 -1.44 14.67 18.02
CA GLY A 74 -0.56 15.82 18.08
C GLY A 74 -0.13 16.19 16.70
N GLY A 75 -1.02 16.88 16.00
CA GLY A 75 -0.61 17.97 15.18
C GLY A 75 0.15 17.70 13.88
N LYS A 76 0.44 16.47 13.44
CA LYS A 76 1.14 16.26 12.17
C LYS A 76 0.19 15.87 11.04
N VAL A 77 0.31 16.58 9.92
CA VAL A 77 -0.31 16.20 8.66
C VAL A 77 0.78 15.75 7.72
N TRP A 78 0.71 14.48 7.31
CA TRP A 78 1.66 13.89 6.39
C TRP A 78 1.15 14.03 4.96
N MET A 79 1.97 14.53 4.08
CA MET A 79 1.76 14.56 2.63
C MET A 79 3.00 14.00 1.96
N CYS A 80 2.87 13.42 0.78
CA CYS A 80 4.00 12.87 0.05
C CYS A 80 4.08 13.48 -1.35
N TRP A 81 5.23 14.07 -1.65
CA TRP A 81 5.61 14.47 -3.00
C TRP A 81 7.11 14.25 -3.16
N LEU A 82 7.46 13.07 -3.67
CA LEU A 82 8.84 12.57 -3.66
C LEU A 82 9.85 13.50 -4.36
N GLN A 83 9.40 14.26 -5.36
CA GLN A 83 10.25 15.17 -6.14
C GLN A 83 10.53 16.53 -5.45
N GLY A 84 9.98 16.74 -4.26
CA GLY A 84 10.08 18.03 -3.57
C GLY A 84 8.95 19.01 -3.90
N GLU A 85 8.58 19.87 -2.93
CA GLU A 85 7.48 20.83 -3.07
C GLU A 85 7.74 21.81 -4.24
N GLU A 86 8.98 22.24 -4.43
CA GLU A 86 9.38 23.15 -5.50
C GLU A 86 9.16 22.58 -6.89
N ASN A 87 9.32 21.28 -7.06
CA ASN A 87 9.14 20.57 -8.32
C ASN A 87 7.70 20.06 -8.53
N ALA A 88 6.81 20.39 -7.60
CA ALA A 88 5.42 19.95 -7.68
C ALA A 88 4.65 20.79 -8.73
N PRO A 89 3.67 20.17 -9.44
CA PRO A 89 2.72 20.91 -10.27
C PRO A 89 1.92 21.94 -9.46
N ASP A 90 1.43 22.99 -10.13
CA ASP A 90 0.70 24.08 -9.49
C ASP A 90 -0.50 23.61 -8.65
N LEU A 91 -1.22 22.57 -9.12
CA LEU A 91 -2.32 21.97 -8.37
C LEU A 91 -1.84 21.41 -7.04
N VAL A 92 -0.74 20.67 -7.03
CA VAL A 92 -0.18 20.07 -5.81
C VAL A 92 0.31 21.15 -4.86
N LYS A 93 0.99 22.19 -5.38
CA LYS A 93 1.39 23.37 -4.60
C LYS A 93 0.19 24.07 -3.96
N ALA A 94 -0.91 24.21 -4.71
CA ALA A 94 -2.16 24.78 -4.21
C ALA A 94 -2.77 23.92 -3.09
N CYS A 95 -2.76 22.58 -3.24
CA CYS A 95 -3.22 21.66 -2.19
C CYS A 95 -2.37 21.79 -0.92
N ILE A 96 -1.05 21.75 -1.03
CA ILE A 96 -0.12 21.93 0.11
C ILE A 96 -0.35 23.28 0.80
N SER A 97 -0.45 24.36 0.02
CA SER A 97 -0.72 25.71 0.53
C SER A 97 -2.07 25.82 1.21
N SER A 98 -3.08 25.11 0.70
CA SER A 98 -4.41 25.03 1.33
C SER A 98 -4.35 24.34 2.69
N VAL A 99 -3.61 23.24 2.80
CA VAL A 99 -3.40 22.53 4.07
C VAL A 99 -2.70 23.45 5.08
N LYS A 100 -1.60 24.07 4.70
CA LYS A 100 -0.85 25.02 5.55
C LYS A 100 -1.73 26.16 6.06
N ARG A 101 -2.65 26.66 5.25
CA ARG A 101 -3.55 27.76 5.60
C ARG A 101 -4.75 27.35 6.46
N ASN A 102 -5.35 26.19 6.16
CA ASN A 102 -6.60 25.77 6.80
C ASN A 102 -6.38 24.90 8.06
N LEU A 103 -5.18 24.40 8.27
CA LEU A 103 -4.82 23.59 9.44
C LEU A 103 -3.61 24.22 10.16
N PRO A 104 -3.70 25.47 10.65
CA PRO A 104 -2.57 26.19 11.26
C PRO A 104 -2.06 25.53 12.55
N GLU A 105 -2.95 24.84 13.26
CA GLU A 105 -2.61 24.11 14.51
C GLU A 105 -1.85 22.79 14.22
N MET A 106 -1.84 22.34 12.98
CA MET A 106 -1.18 21.12 12.57
C MET A 106 0.07 21.45 11.76
N GLN A 107 1.14 20.69 11.97
CA GLN A 107 2.36 20.85 11.19
C GLN A 107 2.31 19.95 9.93
N PRO A 108 2.10 20.50 8.74
CA PRO A 108 2.21 19.73 7.51
C PRO A 108 3.67 19.36 7.25
N VAL A 109 3.92 18.07 7.12
CA VAL A 109 5.22 17.52 6.75
C VAL A 109 5.10 16.90 5.38
N ILE A 110 5.83 17.45 4.43
CA ILE A 110 5.90 16.94 3.06
C ILE A 110 7.06 15.95 2.99
N ILE A 111 6.74 14.68 2.77
CA ILE A 111 7.74 13.63 2.59
C ILE A 111 8.26 13.69 1.16
N THR A 112 9.57 13.78 1.05
CA THR A 112 10.32 13.83 -0.22
C THR A 112 11.35 12.70 -0.26
N GLU A 113 11.95 12.44 -1.42
CA GLU A 113 13.06 11.48 -1.54
C GLU A 113 14.24 11.86 -0.63
N GLU A 114 14.46 13.16 -0.38
CA GLU A 114 15.58 13.66 0.41
C GLU A 114 15.37 13.48 1.92
N ASN A 115 14.15 13.72 2.42
CA ASN A 115 13.88 13.73 3.86
C ASN A 115 13.20 12.46 4.40
N MET A 116 12.78 11.54 3.55
CA MET A 116 12.04 10.35 4.03
C MET A 116 12.86 9.48 4.99
N ALA A 117 14.19 9.42 4.82
CA ALA A 117 15.07 8.65 5.67
C ALA A 117 15.13 9.17 7.12
N ASP A 118 14.81 10.45 7.35
CA ASP A 118 14.75 11.05 8.69
C ASP A 118 13.53 10.55 9.49
N TYR A 119 12.50 10.07 8.78
CA TYR A 119 11.23 9.66 9.37
C TYR A 119 11.02 8.15 9.34
N VAL A 120 11.45 7.47 8.28
CA VAL A 120 11.11 6.07 8.02
C VAL A 120 12.35 5.25 7.71
N GLU A 121 12.52 4.15 8.44
CA GLU A 121 13.51 3.13 8.15
C GLU A 121 12.82 1.97 7.43
N LEU A 122 13.04 1.86 6.13
CA LEU A 122 12.40 0.85 5.30
C LEU A 122 13.21 -0.46 5.28
N PRO A 123 12.54 -1.61 5.33
CA PRO A 123 13.20 -2.90 5.15
C PRO A 123 13.97 -2.99 3.84
N GLU A 124 15.16 -3.60 3.86
CA GLU A 124 16.07 -3.71 2.71
C GLU A 124 15.38 -4.23 1.45
N HIS A 125 14.52 -5.24 1.58
CA HIS A 125 13.78 -5.81 0.46
C HIS A 125 12.80 -4.84 -0.21
N ILE A 126 12.30 -3.82 0.50
CA ILE A 126 11.45 -2.75 -0.06
C ILE A 126 12.34 -1.77 -0.85
N VAL A 127 13.46 -1.37 -0.25
CA VAL A 127 14.43 -0.48 -0.89
C VAL A 127 14.94 -1.08 -2.20
N GLU A 128 15.35 -2.35 -2.18
CA GLU A 128 15.80 -3.06 -3.39
C GLU A 128 14.71 -3.13 -4.48
N LYS A 129 13.47 -3.45 -4.10
CA LYS A 129 12.37 -3.54 -5.07
C LYS A 129 12.06 -2.18 -5.70
N ARG A 130 12.14 -1.10 -4.91
CA ARG A 130 11.98 0.24 -5.43
C ARG A 130 13.10 0.61 -6.42
N GLN A 131 14.36 0.36 -6.05
CA GLN A 131 15.51 0.59 -6.95
C GLN A 131 15.42 -0.18 -8.26
N LYS A 132 14.87 -1.41 -8.22
CA LYS A 132 14.62 -2.24 -9.39
C LYS A 132 13.37 -1.82 -10.19
N GLY A 133 12.68 -0.74 -9.80
CA GLY A 133 11.46 -0.26 -10.45
C GLY A 133 10.24 -1.17 -10.30
N LEU A 134 10.27 -2.11 -9.34
CA LEU A 134 9.18 -3.05 -9.08
C LEU A 134 8.07 -2.45 -8.19
N ILE A 135 8.37 -1.35 -7.50
CA ILE A 135 7.43 -0.58 -6.69
C ILE A 135 7.33 0.81 -7.29
N GLY A 136 6.18 1.14 -7.88
CA GLY A 136 5.89 2.47 -8.41
C GLY A 136 5.58 3.49 -7.29
N ASN A 137 5.58 4.79 -7.63
CA ASN A 137 5.43 5.89 -6.66
C ASN A 137 4.14 5.78 -5.83
N ALA A 138 3.00 5.39 -6.43
CA ALA A 138 1.74 5.23 -5.71
C ALA A 138 1.83 4.16 -4.62
N HIS A 139 2.31 2.95 -4.95
CA HIS A 139 2.49 1.87 -3.97
C HIS A 139 3.55 2.22 -2.91
N PHE A 140 4.58 2.97 -3.30
CA PHE A 140 5.60 3.41 -2.37
C PHE A 140 5.04 4.44 -1.37
N SER A 141 4.21 5.36 -1.84
CA SER A 141 3.46 6.30 -0.99
C SER A 141 2.54 5.58 0.01
N ASP A 142 1.91 4.47 -0.39
CA ASP A 142 1.10 3.65 0.52
C ASP A 142 1.93 2.99 1.64
N ILE A 143 3.14 2.56 1.33
CA ILE A 143 4.09 2.02 2.32
C ILE A 143 4.50 3.13 3.30
N LEU A 144 4.91 4.29 2.80
CA LEU A 144 5.29 5.43 3.62
C LEU A 144 4.16 5.89 4.53
N ARG A 145 2.94 5.99 4.00
CA ARG A 145 1.72 6.33 4.76
C ARG A 145 1.53 5.39 5.94
N THR A 146 1.64 4.09 5.69
CA THR A 146 1.45 3.08 6.73
C THR A 146 2.50 3.20 7.83
N GLU A 147 3.78 3.29 7.46
CA GLU A 147 4.89 3.43 8.41
C GLU A 147 4.78 4.72 9.23
N LEU A 148 4.51 5.86 8.59
CA LEU A 148 4.41 7.15 9.27
C LEU A 148 3.24 7.19 10.25
N LEU A 149 2.07 6.72 9.84
CA LEU A 149 0.90 6.70 10.70
C LEU A 149 1.06 5.71 11.87
N CYS A 150 1.68 4.56 11.63
CA CYS A 150 2.00 3.60 12.69
C CYS A 150 3.01 4.15 13.69
N LYS A 151 4.05 4.82 13.23
CA LYS A 151 5.16 5.29 14.07
C LYS A 151 4.84 6.58 14.81
N TYR A 152 4.18 7.51 14.15
CA TYR A 152 3.98 8.88 14.67
C TYR A 152 2.52 9.26 14.86
N GLY A 153 1.57 8.50 14.33
CA GLY A 153 0.18 8.92 14.27
C GLY A 153 -0.04 10.13 13.35
N GLY A 154 -1.06 10.93 13.64
CA GLY A 154 -1.41 12.10 12.85
C GLY A 154 -2.42 11.80 11.75
N MET A 155 -2.42 12.62 10.70
CA MET A 155 -3.32 12.51 9.55
C MET A 155 -2.51 12.42 8.27
N TRP A 156 -2.93 11.56 7.36
CA TRP A 156 -2.40 11.53 6.00
C TRP A 156 -3.36 12.22 5.04
N LEU A 157 -2.83 13.09 4.20
CA LEU A 157 -3.55 13.71 3.09
C LEU A 157 -2.82 13.43 1.78
N ASP A 158 -3.55 12.93 0.81
CA ASP A 158 -3.03 12.79 -0.55
C ASP A 158 -2.83 14.19 -1.16
N ALA A 159 -1.76 14.34 -1.93
CA ALA A 159 -1.39 15.62 -2.51
C ALA A 159 -2.17 15.96 -3.80
N THR A 160 -3.03 15.02 -4.26
CA THR A 160 -3.87 15.21 -5.48
C THR A 160 -5.28 14.73 -5.22
#